data_2e7a1c42ff1a74774558f08cd41b938d
#
_entry.id   2e7a1c42ff1a74774558f08cd41b938d
#
_cell.length_a   1.000
_cell.length_b   1.000
_cell.length_c   1.000
_cell.angle_alpha   90.00
_cell.angle_beta   90.00
_cell.angle_gamma   90.00
#
_symmetry.space_group_name_H-M   'P 1'
#
loop_
_entity.id
_entity.type
_entity.pdbx_description
1 polymer ?
#
loop_
_entity_poly.entity_id
_entity_poly.type
_entity_poly.pdbx_seq_one_letter_code
_entity_poly.pdbx_strand_id
1 'polypeptide(L)'
;MQRVARIDHPEVHEIVPSHHCVLRFRQRRPVRERGADVVAEALIAALEDADVSRWPPAWAVGDRNTELWAVSGELAFPLERSARHGRYVAVTCLSR
;
A
#
# COMPACT_ATOMS: atom_id res chain seq x y z
N MET A 1 -0.38 17.66 5.64
CA MET A 1 0.05 16.59 6.57
C MET A 1 -0.05 15.26 5.86
N GLN A 2 1.05 14.51 5.85
CA GLN A 2 1.10 13.22 5.19
C GLN A 2 0.44 12.14 6.06
N ARG A 3 -0.44 11.36 5.46
CA ARG A 3 -1.07 10.25 6.17
C ARG A 3 -0.20 9.02 6.10
N VAL A 4 -0.13 8.28 7.20
CA VAL A 4 0.62 7.03 7.28
C VAL A 4 -0.26 5.92 7.82
N ALA A 5 -0.06 4.71 7.32
CA ALA A 5 -0.67 3.52 7.88
C ALA A 5 0.26 2.95 8.95
N ARG A 6 -0.29 2.62 10.10
CA ARG A 6 0.49 2.03 11.19
C ARG A 6 0.30 0.53 11.18
N ILE A 7 1.42 -0.18 11.19
CA ILE A 7 1.46 -1.63 10.98
C ILE A 7 2.08 -2.31 12.20
N ASP A 8 1.46 -3.39 12.64
CA ASP A 8 2.01 -4.23 13.70
C ASP A 8 2.81 -5.37 13.04
N HIS A 9 4.07 -5.08 12.74
CA HIS A 9 4.97 -6.01 12.08
C HIS A 9 6.40 -5.76 12.57
N PRO A 10 7.23 -6.81 12.72
CA PRO A 10 8.59 -6.65 13.24
C PRO A 10 9.47 -5.71 12.43
N GLU A 11 9.30 -5.67 11.12
CA GLU A 11 10.16 -4.84 10.24
C GLU A 11 9.46 -3.61 9.71
N VAL A 12 8.14 -3.66 9.54
CA VAL A 12 7.35 -2.59 8.93
C VAL A 12 6.45 -1.96 9.99
N HIS A 13 6.80 -0.76 10.44
CA HIS A 13 6.04 -0.05 11.46
C HIS A 13 5.06 0.95 10.87
N GLU A 14 5.42 1.55 9.72
CA GLU A 14 4.61 2.53 9.03
C GLU A 14 4.69 2.32 7.52
N ILE A 15 3.57 2.55 6.84
CA ILE A 15 3.54 2.56 5.37
C ILE A 15 2.99 3.90 4.93
N VAL A 16 3.74 4.58 4.05
CA VAL A 16 3.33 5.84 3.44
C VAL A 16 3.00 5.56 1.98
N PRO A 17 1.77 5.83 1.53
CA PRO A 17 1.46 5.67 0.12
C PRO A 17 2.11 6.78 -0.70
N SER A 18 2.72 6.42 -1.83
CA SER A 18 3.22 7.39 -2.78
C SER A 18 2.04 8.06 -3.51
N HIS A 19 2.30 9.20 -4.15
CA HIS A 19 1.28 9.84 -4.97
C HIS A 19 0.75 8.91 -6.06
N HIS A 20 1.64 8.18 -6.70
CA HIS A 20 1.29 7.18 -7.71
C HIS A 20 0.40 6.08 -7.14
N CYS A 21 0.71 5.61 -5.92
CA CYS A 21 -0.10 4.61 -5.23
C CYS A 21 -1.53 5.12 -5.00
N VAL A 22 -1.69 6.37 -4.57
CA VAL A 22 -3.00 6.98 -4.36
C VAL A 22 -3.80 7.00 -5.67
N LEU A 23 -3.17 7.41 -6.76
CA LEU A 23 -3.82 7.46 -8.07
C LEU A 23 -4.26 6.06 -8.53
N ARG A 24 -3.40 5.08 -8.39
CA ARG A 24 -3.72 3.70 -8.81
C ARG A 24 -4.81 3.08 -7.94
N PHE A 25 -4.75 3.32 -6.63
CA PHE A 25 -5.79 2.84 -5.73
C PHE A 25 -7.16 3.40 -6.12
N ARG A 26 -7.22 4.70 -6.42
CA ARG A 26 -8.45 5.35 -6.85
C ARG A 26 -9.00 4.76 -8.15
N GLN A 27 -8.13 4.41 -9.09
CA GLN A 27 -8.51 3.80 -10.36
C GLN A 27 -9.01 2.36 -10.19
N ARG A 28 -8.36 1.60 -9.31
CA ARG A 28 -8.65 0.18 -9.15
C ARG A 28 -9.83 -0.10 -8.22
N ARG A 29 -10.11 0.84 -7.35
CA ARG A 29 -11.21 0.73 -6.38
C ARG A 29 -11.98 2.05 -6.35
N PRO A 30 -12.93 2.24 -7.29
CA PRO A 30 -13.70 3.47 -7.33
C PRO A 30 -14.45 3.69 -6.02
N VAL A 31 -14.25 4.85 -5.44
CA VAL A 31 -14.94 5.27 -4.23
C VAL A 31 -16.08 6.18 -4.66
N ARG A 32 -17.28 5.93 -4.16
CA ARG A 32 -18.47 6.70 -4.53
C ARG A 32 -18.33 8.19 -4.21
N GLU A 33 -17.75 8.47 -3.05
CA GLU A 33 -17.43 9.83 -2.67
C GLU A 33 -16.03 10.15 -3.12
N ARG A 34 -15.87 11.23 -3.86
CA ARG A 34 -14.62 11.55 -4.54
C ARG A 34 -13.76 12.57 -3.79
N GLY A 35 -14.08 12.84 -2.54
CA GLY A 35 -13.22 13.70 -1.73
C GLY A 35 -11.85 13.09 -1.52
N ALA A 36 -10.79 13.91 -1.64
CA ALA A 36 -9.43 13.44 -1.45
C ALA A 36 -9.24 12.78 -0.09
N ASP A 37 -9.88 13.28 0.94
CA ASP A 37 -9.80 12.73 2.28
C ASP A 37 -10.43 11.34 2.37
N VAL A 38 -11.55 11.11 1.70
CA VAL A 38 -12.23 9.82 1.69
C VAL A 38 -11.36 8.76 1.02
N VAL A 39 -10.74 9.11 -0.11
CA VAL A 39 -9.84 8.22 -0.83
C VAL A 39 -8.62 7.89 0.04
N ALA A 40 -8.03 8.90 0.65
CA ALA A 40 -6.86 8.72 1.52
C ALA A 40 -7.19 7.83 2.72
N GLU A 41 -8.33 8.04 3.36
CA GLU A 41 -8.75 7.23 4.49
C GLU A 41 -8.99 5.77 4.09
N ALA A 42 -9.61 5.53 2.95
CA ALA A 42 -9.86 4.19 2.44
C ALA A 42 -8.54 3.46 2.13
N LEU A 43 -7.58 4.17 1.55
CA LEU A 43 -6.26 3.61 1.25
C LEU A 43 -5.50 3.27 2.54
N ILE A 44 -5.49 4.17 3.51
CA ILE A 44 -4.83 3.93 4.79
C ILE A 44 -5.46 2.73 5.49
N ALA A 45 -6.78 2.64 5.49
CA ALA A 45 -7.48 1.50 6.08
C ALA A 45 -7.10 0.18 5.40
N ALA A 46 -6.99 0.18 4.07
CA ALA A 46 -6.58 -1.00 3.32
C ALA A 46 -5.15 -1.41 3.67
N LEU A 47 -4.24 -0.45 3.81
CA LEU A 47 -2.86 -0.72 4.19
C LEU A 47 -2.76 -1.24 5.64
N GLU A 48 -3.55 -0.68 6.56
CA GLU A 48 -3.55 -1.13 7.96
C GLU A 48 -4.13 -2.54 8.12
N ASP A 49 -5.03 -2.93 7.23
CA ASP A 49 -5.63 -4.27 7.22
C ASP A 49 -4.78 -5.28 6.44
N ALA A 50 -3.75 -4.83 5.75
CA ALA A 50 -2.95 -5.67 4.87
C ALA A 50 -2.04 -6.62 5.64
N ASP A 51 -1.80 -7.79 5.04
CA ASP A 51 -0.76 -8.71 5.51
C ASP A 51 0.55 -8.35 4.81
N VAL A 52 1.60 -8.17 5.60
CA VAL A 52 2.94 -7.89 5.08
C VAL A 52 3.68 -9.21 4.89
N SER A 53 4.20 -9.41 3.69
CA SER A 53 4.85 -10.66 3.30
C SER A 53 6.00 -10.39 2.34
N ARG A 54 6.94 -11.33 2.29
CA ARG A 54 8.03 -11.31 1.29
C ARG A 54 7.56 -11.84 -0.07
N TRP A 55 6.39 -12.45 -0.10
CA TRP A 55 5.88 -13.12 -1.30
C TRP A 55 4.69 -12.36 -1.88
N PRO A 56 4.78 -11.92 -3.14
CA PRO A 56 3.62 -11.35 -3.81
C PRO A 56 2.59 -12.44 -4.08
N PRO A 57 1.29 -12.07 -4.15
CA PRO A 57 0.31 -13.02 -4.64
C PRO A 57 0.61 -13.42 -6.09
N ALA A 58 0.21 -14.63 -6.47
CA ALA A 58 0.53 -15.17 -7.79
C ALA A 58 0.05 -14.29 -8.95
N TRP A 59 -1.04 -13.56 -8.72
CA TRP A 59 -1.61 -12.66 -9.75
C TRP A 59 -0.90 -11.30 -9.83
N ALA A 60 -0.05 -10.97 -8.87
CA ALA A 60 0.70 -9.70 -8.90
C ALA A 60 1.93 -9.88 -9.79
N VAL A 61 1.75 -9.67 -11.08
CA VAL A 61 2.76 -9.90 -12.11
C VAL A 61 3.60 -8.63 -12.33
N GLY A 62 4.91 -8.80 -12.54
CA GLY A 62 5.81 -7.71 -12.90
C GLY A 62 7.23 -8.00 -12.47
N ASP A 63 8.17 -7.31 -13.11
CA ASP A 63 9.60 -7.43 -12.84
C ASP A 63 10.02 -6.62 -11.62
N ARG A 64 9.20 -6.64 -10.57
CA ARG A 64 9.48 -5.84 -9.37
C ARG A 64 10.37 -6.61 -8.41
N ASN A 65 11.52 -6.06 -8.19
CA ASN A 65 12.48 -6.59 -7.23
C ASN A 65 12.21 -6.00 -5.86
N THR A 66 11.05 -6.30 -5.32
CA THR A 66 10.56 -5.75 -4.06
C THR A 66 10.70 -6.78 -2.96
N GLU A 67 11.32 -6.40 -1.84
CA GLU A 67 11.52 -7.29 -0.71
C GLU A 67 10.22 -7.63 0.03
N LEU A 68 9.35 -6.66 0.19
CA LEU A 68 8.14 -6.80 0.99
C LEU A 68 6.91 -6.32 0.24
N TRP A 69 5.81 -6.96 0.53
CA TRP A 69 4.50 -6.66 -0.05
C TRP A 69 3.46 -6.52 1.05
N ALA A 70 2.55 -5.57 0.89
CA ALA A 70 1.34 -5.48 1.69
C ALA A 70 0.18 -5.97 0.83
N VAL A 71 -0.55 -6.95 1.30
CA VAL A 71 -1.65 -7.57 0.54
C VAL A 71 -2.94 -7.46 1.33
N SER A 72 -3.95 -6.85 0.74
CA SER A 72 -5.27 -6.67 1.34
C SER A 72 -6.34 -7.08 0.33
N GLY A 73 -6.93 -8.25 0.54
CA GLY A 73 -7.93 -8.79 -0.37
C GLY A 73 -7.40 -8.95 -1.78
N GLU A 74 -7.97 -8.21 -2.73
CA GLU A 74 -7.58 -8.25 -4.15
C GLU A 74 -6.55 -7.18 -4.50
N LEU A 75 -6.01 -6.48 -3.50
CA LEU A 75 -5.02 -5.43 -3.69
C LEU A 75 -3.66 -5.88 -3.18
N ALA A 76 -2.61 -5.49 -3.90
CA ALA A 76 -1.23 -5.73 -3.50
C ALA A 76 -0.43 -4.46 -3.67
N PHE A 77 0.37 -4.15 -2.66
CA PHE A 77 1.20 -2.94 -2.63
C PHE A 77 2.65 -3.35 -2.48
N PRO A 78 3.48 -3.18 -3.52
CA PRO A 78 4.92 -3.36 -3.35
C PRO A 78 5.49 -2.27 -2.45
N LEU A 79 6.34 -2.65 -1.52
CA LEU A 79 6.89 -1.75 -0.52
C LEU A 79 8.38 -1.53 -0.76
N GLU A 80 8.81 -0.27 -0.66
CA GLU A 80 10.22 0.10 -0.70
C GLU A 80 10.62 0.77 0.61
N ARG A 81 11.85 0.52 1.05
CA ARG A 81 12.38 1.15 2.26
C ARG A 81 12.47 2.65 2.09
N SER A 82 12.03 3.36 3.14
CA SER A 82 12.29 4.78 3.30
C SER A 82 13.64 4.97 4.03
N ALA A 83 14.16 6.18 4.01
CA ALA A 83 15.34 6.54 4.79
C ALA A 83 15.12 6.38 6.31
N ARG A 84 13.89 6.49 6.76
CA ARG A 84 13.52 6.34 8.16
C ARG A 84 13.31 4.86 8.50
N HIS A 85 13.96 4.41 9.58
CA HIS A 85 13.84 3.03 10.04
C HIS A 85 12.40 2.65 10.32
N GLY A 86 11.98 1.49 9.83
CA GLY A 86 10.62 0.98 10.02
C GLY A 86 9.57 1.60 9.11
N ARG A 87 9.92 2.62 8.34
CA ARG A 87 9.01 3.26 7.39
C ARG A 87 9.24 2.72 5.98
N TYR A 88 8.16 2.33 5.34
CA TYR A 88 8.17 1.86 3.97
C TYR A 88 7.22 2.71 3.13
N VAL A 89 7.48 2.76 1.82
CA VAL A 89 6.63 3.47 0.87
C VAL A 89 5.89 2.43 0.04
N ALA A 90 4.57 2.53 -0.01
CA ALA A 90 3.76 1.78 -0.96
C ALA A 90 3.89 2.47 -2.32
N VAL A 91 4.62 1.85 -3.23
CA VAL A 91 5.04 2.46 -4.48
C VAL A 91 3.89 2.58 -5.47
N THR A 92 3.05 1.57 -5.51
CA THR A 92 1.89 1.53 -6.40
C THR A 92 0.82 0.62 -5.79
N CYS A 93 -0.32 0.54 -6.45
CA CYS A 93 -1.40 -0.36 -6.07
C CYS A 93 -1.71 -1.26 -7.26
N LEU A 94 -1.60 -2.57 -7.05
CA LEU A 94 -1.96 -3.58 -8.03
C LEU A 94 -3.27 -4.23 -7.62
N SER A 95 -4.09 -4.62 -8.56
CA SER A 95 -5.32 -5.35 -8.29
C SER A 95 -5.37 -6.63 -9.11
N ARG A 96 -6.03 -7.58 -8.53
CA ARG A 96 -6.32 -8.85 -9.20
C ARG A 96 -7.26 -8.66 -10.38
#